data_2bdb1e269b82e17d62831db048f9402f
#
_entry.id   2bdb1e269b82e17d62831db048f9402f
#
_cell.length_a   1.000
_cell.length_b   1.000
_cell.length_c   1.000
_cell.angle_alpha   90.00
_cell.angle_beta   90.00
_cell.angle_gamma   90.00
#
_symmetry.space_group_name_H-M   'P 1'
#
loop_
_entity.id
_entity.type
_entity.pdbx_description
1 polymer ?
#
loop_
_entity_poly.entity_id
_entity_poly.type
_entity_poly.pdbx_seq_one_letter_code
_entity_poly.pdbx_strand_id
1 'polypeptide(L)'
;MRMIASHNIFGVFAHHRAQCEGIAKAVKVLLNAVDIKCIVVTGESVKNGKKVPHAWNMVNIDGQPYHLDVTWDIGAIGSSFKRIPYDYFNLSDQLIIKEHKADTQLPTCSSMRHNYFAVNKNTFWMKNRALAYVEKALQNGDTEFYFRIEGDNVAFDVAESVYHHLKDIFSEKGITDKRIKRIANNYVGTCCIKIY
;
A
#
# COMPACT_ATOMS: atom_id res chain seq x y z
N MET A 1 22.94 -19.61 -12.39
CA MET A 1 23.39 -18.24 -12.07
C MET A 1 22.23 -17.21 -11.91
N ARG A 2 21.09 -17.35 -12.61
CA ARG A 2 19.93 -16.40 -12.50
C ARG A 2 19.21 -16.38 -11.14
N MET A 3 19.16 -17.46 -10.37
CA MET A 3 18.43 -17.50 -9.08
C MET A 3 19.15 -16.78 -7.94
N ILE A 4 20.49 -16.79 -7.89
CA ILE A 4 21.27 -16.17 -6.81
C ILE A 4 21.17 -14.64 -6.86
N ALA A 5 21.09 -14.05 -8.07
CA ALA A 5 20.98 -12.59 -8.23
C ALA A 5 19.63 -12.04 -7.74
N SER A 6 18.56 -12.83 -7.73
CA SER A 6 17.22 -12.36 -7.32
C SER A 6 17.06 -12.15 -5.80
N HIS A 7 17.94 -12.73 -4.97
CA HIS A 7 17.94 -12.58 -3.51
C HIS A 7 18.92 -11.53 -2.99
N ASN A 8 19.55 -10.78 -3.88
CA ASN A 8 20.49 -9.74 -3.52
C ASN A 8 20.25 -8.44 -4.31
N ILE A 9 20.98 -7.39 -3.95
CA ILE A 9 20.83 -6.03 -4.54
C ILE A 9 21.12 -5.98 -6.04
N PHE A 10 21.95 -6.89 -6.58
CA PHE A 10 22.23 -6.93 -8.02
C PHE A 10 20.98 -7.28 -8.84
N GLY A 11 20.07 -8.08 -8.28
CA GLY A 11 18.77 -8.34 -8.90
C GLY A 11 18.01 -7.05 -9.16
N VAL A 12 18.02 -6.11 -8.20
CA VAL A 12 17.34 -4.81 -8.31
C VAL A 12 18.12 -3.88 -9.25
N PHE A 13 19.40 -3.59 -8.94
CA PHE A 13 20.14 -2.52 -9.58
C PHE A 13 20.67 -2.86 -10.97
N ALA A 14 21.04 -4.12 -11.21
CA ALA A 14 21.65 -4.53 -12.48
C ALA A 14 20.66 -5.28 -13.41
N HIS A 15 19.67 -5.97 -12.85
CA HIS A 15 18.79 -6.84 -13.63
C HIS A 15 17.32 -6.40 -13.61
N HIS A 16 16.94 -5.41 -12.81
CA HIS A 16 15.58 -4.91 -12.61
C HIS A 16 14.57 -6.04 -12.27
N ARG A 17 15.05 -7.08 -11.60
CA ARG A 17 14.29 -8.26 -11.17
C ARG A 17 14.85 -8.78 -9.86
N ALA A 18 14.02 -8.80 -8.83
CA ALA A 18 14.39 -9.38 -7.54
C ALA A 18 13.18 -10.00 -6.85
N GLN A 19 13.46 -10.89 -5.89
CA GLN A 19 12.49 -11.37 -4.92
C GLN A 19 12.48 -10.46 -3.69
N CYS A 20 11.57 -10.72 -2.75
CA CYS A 20 11.36 -9.90 -1.55
C CYS A 20 12.68 -9.58 -0.80
N GLU A 21 13.54 -10.57 -0.60
CA GLU A 21 14.82 -10.38 0.09
C GLU A 21 15.75 -9.41 -0.66
N GLY A 22 15.86 -9.53 -1.99
CA GLY A 22 16.67 -8.63 -2.81
C GLY A 22 16.13 -7.21 -2.80
N ILE A 23 14.80 -7.03 -2.86
CA ILE A 23 14.12 -5.74 -2.76
C ILE A 23 14.35 -5.12 -1.37
N ALA A 24 14.12 -5.87 -0.30
CA ALA A 24 14.31 -5.39 1.06
C ALA A 24 15.76 -4.96 1.34
N LYS A 25 16.76 -5.72 0.83
CA LYS A 25 18.17 -5.34 0.91
C LYS A 25 18.48 -4.06 0.13
N ALA A 26 17.92 -3.89 -1.06
CA ALA A 26 18.10 -2.68 -1.86
C ALA A 26 17.48 -1.44 -1.17
N VAL A 27 16.27 -1.57 -0.63
CA VAL A 27 15.61 -0.52 0.17
C VAL A 27 16.48 -0.12 1.35
N LYS A 28 17.02 -1.10 2.11
CA LYS A 28 17.94 -0.82 3.22
C LYS A 28 19.17 -0.01 2.77
N VAL A 29 19.80 -0.38 1.67
CA VAL A 29 20.99 0.31 1.15
C VAL A 29 20.63 1.76 0.79
N LEU A 30 19.53 1.99 0.06
CA LEU A 30 19.10 3.32 -0.35
C LEU A 30 18.73 4.21 0.82
N LEU A 31 17.97 3.69 1.79
CA LEU A 31 17.55 4.47 2.97
C LEU A 31 18.74 4.81 3.88
N ASN A 32 19.63 3.85 4.12
CA ASN A 32 20.84 4.10 4.92
C ASN A 32 21.79 5.12 4.24
N ALA A 33 21.80 5.18 2.91
CA ALA A 33 22.60 6.17 2.17
C ALA A 33 22.10 7.62 2.34
N VAL A 34 20.87 7.80 2.81
CA VAL A 34 20.26 9.11 3.14
C VAL A 34 19.98 9.23 4.65
N ASP A 35 20.76 8.53 5.48
CA ASP A 35 20.72 8.55 6.94
C ASP A 35 19.39 8.11 7.59
N ILE A 36 18.53 7.41 6.85
CA ILE A 36 17.33 6.77 7.40
C ILE A 36 17.70 5.34 7.83
N LYS A 37 17.67 5.10 9.15
CA LYS A 37 17.95 3.76 9.70
C LYS A 37 16.93 2.75 9.20
N CYS A 38 17.42 1.70 8.53
CA CYS A 38 16.61 0.65 7.97
C CYS A 38 17.22 -0.73 8.24
N ILE A 39 16.41 -1.69 8.64
CA ILE A 39 16.78 -3.11 8.76
C ILE A 39 15.95 -3.95 7.79
N VAL A 40 16.48 -5.11 7.43
CA VAL A 40 15.71 -6.17 6.77
C VAL A 40 15.12 -7.05 7.85
N VAL A 41 13.83 -7.31 7.75
CA VAL A 41 13.07 -8.24 8.58
C VAL A 41 12.82 -9.49 7.76
N THR A 42 13.01 -10.66 8.37
CA THR A 42 12.64 -11.96 7.78
C THR A 42 11.48 -12.57 8.55
N GLY A 43 10.71 -13.41 7.89
CA GLY A 43 9.58 -14.07 8.48
C GLY A 43 8.67 -14.73 7.47
N GLU A 44 7.40 -14.77 7.79
CA GLU A 44 6.34 -15.31 6.92
C GLU A 44 5.33 -14.22 6.56
N SER A 45 4.73 -14.33 5.39
CA SER A 45 3.54 -13.58 5.03
C SER A 45 2.44 -14.49 4.48
N VAL A 46 1.19 -14.02 4.50
CA VAL A 46 0.03 -14.77 3.98
C VAL A 46 -0.28 -14.30 2.57
N LYS A 47 -0.05 -15.16 1.59
CA LYS A 47 -0.39 -14.90 0.18
C LYS A 47 -1.42 -15.93 -0.31
N ASN A 48 -2.58 -15.45 -0.75
CA ASN A 48 -3.69 -16.31 -1.20
C ASN A 48 -4.07 -17.38 -0.14
N GLY A 49 -4.13 -16.99 1.14
CA GLY A 49 -4.43 -17.89 2.25
C GLY A 49 -3.31 -18.88 2.64
N LYS A 50 -2.13 -18.79 2.00
CA LYS A 50 -0.98 -19.66 2.29
C LYS A 50 0.16 -18.87 2.91
N LYS A 51 0.78 -19.43 3.93
CA LYS A 51 2.01 -18.90 4.50
C LYS A 51 3.18 -19.15 3.56
N VAL A 52 3.94 -18.10 3.29
CA VAL A 52 5.13 -18.14 2.45
C VAL A 52 6.28 -17.41 3.15
N PRO A 53 7.53 -17.89 3.04
CA PRO A 53 8.69 -17.13 3.50
C PRO A 53 8.72 -15.75 2.86
N HIS A 54 9.00 -14.71 3.66
CA HIS A 54 8.99 -13.34 3.20
C HIS A 54 10.05 -12.48 3.89
N ALA A 55 10.43 -11.39 3.21
CA ALA A 55 11.32 -10.39 3.76
C ALA A 55 10.80 -8.99 3.40
N TRP A 56 10.83 -8.09 4.40
CA TRP A 56 10.42 -6.70 4.27
C TRP A 56 11.38 -5.79 5.07
N ASN A 57 11.02 -4.56 5.32
CA ASN A 57 11.85 -3.63 6.06
C ASN A 57 11.17 -3.12 7.32
N MET A 58 11.98 -2.75 8.31
CA MET A 58 11.61 -1.82 9.36
C MET A 58 12.48 -0.59 9.24
N VAL A 59 11.86 0.59 9.25
CA VAL A 59 12.52 1.89 9.12
C VAL A 59 12.31 2.71 10.38
N ASN A 60 13.27 3.55 10.75
CA ASN A 60 13.14 4.49 11.85
C ASN A 60 13.08 5.91 11.29
N ILE A 61 11.98 6.60 11.50
CA ILE A 61 11.74 7.97 11.07
C ILE A 61 11.41 8.81 12.32
N ASP A 62 12.19 9.84 12.58
CA ASP A 62 12.03 10.71 13.75
C ASP A 62 11.98 9.94 15.10
N GLY A 63 12.78 8.87 15.22
CA GLY A 63 12.83 8.04 16.41
C GLY A 63 11.69 7.03 16.53
N GLN A 64 10.77 6.96 15.57
CA GLN A 64 9.64 6.02 15.53
C GLN A 64 9.88 4.92 14.50
N PRO A 65 9.73 3.64 14.86
CA PRO A 65 9.83 2.54 13.92
C PRO A 65 8.52 2.35 13.14
N TYR A 66 8.64 1.91 11.88
CA TYR A 66 7.54 1.60 10.97
C TYR A 66 7.87 0.36 10.15
N HIS A 67 6.88 -0.44 9.80
CA HIS A 67 7.02 -1.48 8.79
C HIS A 67 6.87 -0.91 7.39
N LEU A 68 7.71 -1.39 6.46
CA LEU A 68 7.71 -1.00 5.05
C LEU A 68 7.89 -2.24 4.17
N ASP A 69 6.89 -2.58 3.38
CA ASP A 69 6.98 -3.70 2.44
C ASP A 69 6.83 -3.23 0.98
N VAL A 70 7.94 -2.85 0.40
CA VAL A 70 8.02 -2.41 -1.01
C VAL A 70 7.67 -3.55 -1.97
N THR A 71 7.94 -4.80 -1.61
CA THR A 71 7.62 -5.96 -2.45
C THR A 71 6.12 -6.09 -2.66
N TRP A 72 5.35 -5.95 -1.59
CA TRP A 72 3.89 -6.03 -1.66
C TRP A 72 3.28 -4.80 -2.31
N ASP A 73 3.81 -3.61 -2.05
CA ASP A 73 3.39 -2.39 -2.74
C ASP A 73 3.62 -2.47 -4.26
N ILE A 74 4.78 -2.95 -4.71
CA ILE A 74 5.04 -3.17 -6.14
C ILE A 74 4.12 -4.26 -6.71
N GLY A 75 3.91 -5.36 -5.97
CA GLY A 75 3.06 -6.48 -6.39
C GLY A 75 1.58 -6.13 -6.50
N ALA A 76 1.12 -5.14 -5.73
CA ALA A 76 -0.26 -4.64 -5.77
C ALA A 76 -0.52 -3.72 -6.98
N ILE A 77 0.53 -3.24 -7.68
CA ILE A 77 0.38 -2.49 -8.93
C ILE A 77 -0.15 -3.44 -10.00
N GLY A 78 -1.46 -3.51 -10.13
CA GLY A 78 -2.06 -4.07 -11.34
C GLY A 78 -1.68 -3.19 -12.53
N SER A 79 -1.49 -3.79 -13.71
CA SER A 79 -1.13 -3.10 -14.97
C SER A 79 -2.02 -1.90 -15.34
N SER A 80 -3.10 -1.68 -14.61
CA SER A 80 -4.12 -0.66 -14.84
C SER A 80 -3.95 0.62 -14.02
N PHE A 81 -3.17 0.60 -12.92
CA PHE A 81 -2.93 1.78 -12.08
C PHE A 81 -1.53 2.33 -12.36
N LYS A 82 -1.39 3.65 -12.45
CA LYS A 82 -0.11 4.31 -12.74
C LYS A 82 0.75 4.54 -11.50
N ARG A 83 0.15 4.47 -10.31
CA ARG A 83 0.82 4.77 -9.04
C ARG A 83 1.01 3.52 -8.21
N ILE A 84 2.06 3.53 -7.38
CA ILE A 84 2.24 2.59 -6.28
C ILE A 84 1.10 2.83 -5.28
N PRO A 85 0.38 1.80 -4.81
CA PRO A 85 -0.76 1.97 -3.90
C PRO A 85 -0.39 2.42 -2.50
N TYR A 86 0.87 2.27 -2.07
CA TYR A 86 1.36 2.59 -0.71
C TYR A 86 0.61 1.87 0.42
N ASP A 87 0.08 0.70 0.14
CA ASP A 87 -0.70 -0.11 1.08
C ASP A 87 0.15 -0.52 2.29
N TYR A 88 1.42 -0.83 2.04
CA TYR A 88 2.38 -1.32 3.05
C TYR A 88 3.48 -0.31 3.36
N PHE A 89 3.23 0.97 3.15
CA PHE A 89 4.16 2.06 3.41
C PHE A 89 4.01 2.61 4.84
N ASN A 90 5.03 2.45 5.69
CA ASN A 90 5.11 2.94 7.07
C ASN A 90 3.90 2.53 7.92
N LEU A 91 3.67 1.22 8.03
CA LEU A 91 2.61 0.64 8.83
C LEU A 91 3.02 0.43 10.29
N SER A 92 2.01 0.44 11.17
CA SER A 92 2.12 -0.03 12.56
C SER A 92 2.05 -1.56 12.65
N ASP A 93 2.44 -2.10 13.83
CA ASP A 93 2.28 -3.52 14.16
C ASP A 93 0.83 -3.99 13.99
N GLN A 94 -0.14 -3.18 14.45
CA GLN A 94 -1.57 -3.52 14.38
C GLN A 94 -2.04 -3.87 12.96
N LEU A 95 -1.41 -3.30 11.94
CA LEU A 95 -1.78 -3.56 10.56
C LEU A 95 -0.94 -4.67 9.93
N ILE A 96 0.38 -4.61 10.09
CA ILE A 96 1.27 -5.55 9.40
C ILE A 96 1.08 -6.99 9.90
N ILE A 97 0.80 -7.21 11.18
CA ILE A 97 0.62 -8.55 11.77
C ILE A 97 -0.58 -9.33 11.23
N LYS A 98 -1.53 -8.65 10.56
CA LYS A 98 -2.67 -9.32 9.93
C LYS A 98 -2.24 -10.28 8.81
N GLU A 99 -1.10 -10.00 8.19
CA GLU A 99 -0.59 -10.78 7.06
C GLU A 99 0.90 -11.15 7.19
N HIS A 100 1.64 -10.57 8.14
CA HIS A 100 3.07 -10.79 8.32
C HIS A 100 3.38 -11.25 9.75
N LYS A 101 4.35 -12.14 9.87
CA LYS A 101 4.88 -12.62 11.16
C LYS A 101 6.40 -12.66 11.07
N ALA A 102 7.08 -11.83 11.87
CA ALA A 102 8.54 -11.81 11.93
C ALA A 102 9.09 -13.05 12.67
N ASP A 103 10.27 -13.50 12.26
CA ASP A 103 11.00 -14.62 12.91
C ASP A 103 11.60 -14.22 14.25
N THR A 104 11.80 -12.92 14.47
CA THR A 104 12.45 -12.38 15.66
C THR A 104 11.61 -11.28 16.30
N GLN A 105 11.85 -11.00 17.57
CA GLN A 105 11.25 -9.84 18.24
C GLN A 105 11.79 -8.54 17.63
N LEU A 106 10.89 -7.63 17.34
CA LEU A 106 11.18 -6.32 16.75
C LEU A 106 10.81 -5.18 17.71
N PRO A 107 11.37 -3.98 17.53
CA PRO A 107 10.87 -2.77 18.18
C PRO A 107 9.39 -2.54 17.83
N THR A 108 8.61 -2.06 18.80
CA THR A 108 7.17 -1.83 18.63
C THR A 108 6.90 -0.65 17.69
N CYS A 109 6.11 -0.90 16.63
CA CYS A 109 5.64 0.11 15.68
C CYS A 109 4.20 0.52 16.03
N SER A 110 4.04 1.54 16.87
CA SER A 110 2.71 1.99 17.33
C SER A 110 2.15 3.20 16.55
N SER A 111 2.99 3.88 15.77
CA SER A 111 2.63 5.13 15.09
C SER A 111 2.22 4.91 13.64
N MET A 112 1.26 5.72 13.17
CA MET A 112 0.89 5.86 11.76
C MET A 112 1.21 7.27 11.23
N ARG A 113 1.91 8.12 11.99
CA ARG A 113 2.16 9.53 11.66
C ARG A 113 2.80 9.73 10.29
N HIS A 114 3.73 8.86 9.90
CA HIS A 114 4.43 8.91 8.63
C HIS A 114 3.89 7.91 7.59
N ASN A 115 2.70 7.35 7.82
CA ASN A 115 2.01 6.57 6.80
C ASN A 115 1.56 7.47 5.65
N TYR A 116 1.61 6.97 4.42
CA TYR A 116 1.28 7.73 3.21
C TYR A 116 -0.10 8.42 3.31
N PHE A 117 -1.13 7.70 3.72
CA PHE A 117 -2.49 8.20 3.78
C PHE A 117 -2.70 9.21 4.92
N ALA A 118 -2.00 9.05 6.04
CA ALA A 118 -2.03 10.00 7.15
C ALA A 118 -1.40 11.35 6.76
N VAL A 119 -0.22 11.30 6.13
CA VAL A 119 0.49 12.51 5.66
C VAL A 119 -0.33 13.26 4.61
N ASN A 120 -0.98 12.55 3.69
CA ASN A 120 -1.79 13.15 2.62
C ASN A 120 -3.23 13.49 3.06
N LYS A 121 -3.60 13.24 4.31
CA LYS A 121 -4.93 13.54 4.88
C LYS A 121 -6.08 12.86 4.13
N ASN A 122 -5.83 11.68 3.57
CA ASN A 122 -6.82 10.86 2.86
C ASN A 122 -7.10 9.54 3.59
N THR A 123 -7.07 9.57 4.91
CA THR A 123 -7.57 8.53 5.82
C THR A 123 -8.93 8.96 6.37
N PHE A 124 -9.94 8.08 6.30
CA PHE A 124 -11.31 8.38 6.71
C PHE A 124 -11.88 7.33 7.65
N TRP A 125 -12.60 7.78 8.68
CA TRP A 125 -13.32 6.94 9.65
C TRP A 125 -14.77 6.69 9.26
N MET A 126 -15.29 7.46 8.31
CA MET A 126 -16.68 7.38 7.85
C MET A 126 -16.75 7.34 6.34
N LYS A 127 -17.57 6.45 5.80
CA LYS A 127 -17.79 6.26 4.37
C LYS A 127 -18.18 7.57 3.64
N ASN A 128 -19.05 8.39 4.23
CA ASN A 128 -19.47 9.66 3.62
C ASN A 128 -18.31 10.65 3.43
N ARG A 129 -17.28 10.60 4.28
CA ARG A 129 -16.08 11.44 4.12
C ARG A 129 -15.23 10.98 2.94
N ALA A 130 -15.12 9.66 2.73
CA ALA A 130 -14.45 9.10 1.55
C ALA A 130 -15.20 9.46 0.26
N LEU A 131 -16.53 9.38 0.24
CA LEU A 131 -17.36 9.82 -0.88
C LEU A 131 -17.13 11.30 -1.20
N ALA A 132 -17.20 12.19 -0.21
CA ALA A 132 -16.98 13.63 -0.39
C ALA A 132 -15.54 13.94 -0.88
N TYR A 133 -14.53 13.18 -0.42
CA TYR A 133 -13.17 13.30 -0.94
C TYR A 133 -13.11 12.97 -2.43
N VAL A 134 -13.72 11.86 -2.85
CA VAL A 134 -13.75 11.43 -4.26
C VAL A 134 -14.50 12.42 -5.14
N GLU A 135 -15.65 12.93 -4.69
CA GLU A 135 -16.40 13.98 -5.42
C GLU A 135 -15.56 15.24 -5.64
N LYS A 136 -14.92 15.73 -4.58
CA LYS A 136 -14.08 16.92 -4.66
C LYS A 136 -12.89 16.70 -5.60
N ALA A 137 -12.23 15.54 -5.52
CA ALA A 137 -11.12 15.20 -6.39
C ALA A 137 -11.58 15.06 -7.85
N LEU A 138 -12.75 14.46 -8.10
CA LEU A 138 -13.36 14.38 -9.43
C LEU A 138 -13.66 15.78 -10.01
N GLN A 139 -14.18 16.71 -9.19
CA GLN A 139 -14.41 18.10 -9.59
C GLN A 139 -13.13 18.84 -9.97
N ASN A 140 -11.98 18.46 -9.37
CA ASN A 140 -10.66 18.97 -9.70
C ASN A 140 -10.06 18.33 -10.95
N GLY A 141 -10.74 17.35 -11.58
CA GLY A 141 -10.28 16.63 -12.76
C GLY A 141 -9.45 15.39 -12.46
N ASP A 142 -9.35 14.96 -11.19
CA ASP A 142 -8.66 13.73 -10.85
C ASP A 142 -9.44 12.51 -11.37
N THR A 143 -8.71 11.52 -11.85
CA THR A 143 -9.26 10.26 -12.36
C THR A 143 -8.77 9.02 -11.59
N GLU A 144 -7.88 9.21 -10.63
CA GLU A 144 -7.38 8.15 -9.75
C GLU A 144 -7.47 8.62 -8.30
N PHE A 145 -8.12 7.82 -7.45
CA PHE A 145 -8.38 8.12 -6.05
C PHE A 145 -7.76 7.03 -5.18
N TYR A 146 -6.91 7.45 -4.25
CA TYR A 146 -6.24 6.57 -3.28
C TYR A 146 -6.56 7.09 -1.90
N PHE A 147 -7.19 6.25 -1.07
CA PHE A 147 -7.51 6.61 0.30
C PHE A 147 -7.53 5.38 1.21
N ARG A 148 -7.50 5.63 2.49
CA ARG A 148 -7.60 4.61 3.53
C ARG A 148 -8.88 4.82 4.32
N ILE A 149 -9.50 3.72 4.69
CA ILE A 149 -10.65 3.69 5.58
C ILE A 149 -10.27 3.00 6.90
N GLU A 150 -10.72 3.54 8.01
CA GLU A 150 -10.46 3.02 9.37
C GLU A 150 -11.77 2.75 10.12
N GLY A 151 -11.65 2.20 11.34
CA GLY A 151 -12.78 1.78 12.16
C GLY A 151 -13.41 0.49 11.67
N ASP A 152 -14.71 0.35 11.86
CA ASP A 152 -15.49 -0.86 11.52
C ASP A 152 -15.82 -0.97 10.03
N ASN A 153 -15.32 -0.04 9.21
CA ASN A 153 -15.58 -0.06 7.78
C ASN A 153 -14.72 -1.10 7.07
N VAL A 154 -15.35 -1.86 6.18
CA VAL A 154 -14.67 -2.78 5.27
C VAL A 154 -14.28 -2.02 4.01
N ALA A 155 -12.99 -2.03 3.67
CA ALA A 155 -12.47 -1.26 2.52
C ALA A 155 -13.17 -1.64 1.21
N PHE A 156 -13.48 -2.92 1.02
CA PHE A 156 -14.22 -3.39 -0.14
C PHE A 156 -15.60 -2.76 -0.25
N ASP A 157 -16.38 -2.72 0.83
CA ASP A 157 -17.74 -2.15 0.84
C ASP A 157 -17.75 -0.65 0.57
N VAL A 158 -16.71 0.05 1.07
CA VAL A 158 -16.53 1.47 0.79
C VAL A 158 -16.15 1.69 -0.68
N ALA A 159 -15.27 0.87 -1.24
CA ALA A 159 -14.91 0.94 -2.66
C ALA A 159 -16.11 0.67 -3.58
N GLU A 160 -16.99 -0.30 -3.21
CA GLU A 160 -18.27 -0.54 -3.91
C GLU A 160 -19.19 0.69 -3.82
N SER A 161 -19.32 1.28 -2.63
CA SER A 161 -20.14 2.48 -2.45
C SER A 161 -19.64 3.66 -3.29
N VAL A 162 -18.31 3.85 -3.37
CA VAL A 162 -17.70 4.87 -4.26
C VAL A 162 -17.97 4.56 -5.72
N TYR A 163 -17.87 3.29 -6.12
CA TYR A 163 -18.17 2.87 -7.49
C TYR A 163 -19.61 3.22 -7.89
N HIS A 164 -20.59 2.87 -7.08
CA HIS A 164 -22.00 3.17 -7.36
C HIS A 164 -22.24 4.67 -7.40
N HIS A 165 -21.71 5.41 -6.43
CA HIS A 165 -21.83 6.87 -6.38
C HIS A 165 -21.26 7.57 -7.63
N LEU A 166 -20.10 7.14 -8.12
CA LEU A 166 -19.54 7.65 -9.38
C LEU A 166 -20.41 7.30 -10.59
N LYS A 167 -21.02 6.10 -10.60
CA LYS A 167 -21.96 5.70 -11.66
C LYS A 167 -23.21 6.59 -11.68
N ASP A 168 -23.75 6.93 -10.51
CA ASP A 168 -24.91 7.84 -10.39
C ASP A 168 -24.55 9.24 -10.92
N ILE A 169 -23.41 9.80 -10.51
CA ILE A 169 -22.91 11.09 -11.01
C ILE A 169 -22.77 11.09 -12.54
N PHE A 170 -22.22 10.02 -13.11
CA PHE A 170 -22.04 9.92 -14.56
C PHE A 170 -23.38 9.79 -15.28
N SER A 171 -24.31 9.02 -14.74
CA SER A 171 -25.67 8.88 -15.28
C SER A 171 -26.41 10.22 -15.32
N GLU A 172 -26.39 10.97 -14.21
CA GLU A 172 -26.98 12.29 -14.09
C GLU A 172 -26.42 13.32 -15.09
N LYS A 173 -25.14 13.18 -15.42
CA LYS A 173 -24.42 14.02 -16.40
C LYS A 173 -24.48 13.51 -17.84
N GLY A 174 -25.17 12.40 -18.10
CA GLY A 174 -25.26 11.78 -19.42
C GLY A 174 -23.91 11.21 -19.92
N ILE A 175 -22.96 10.89 -19.02
CA ILE A 175 -21.63 10.35 -19.35
C ILE A 175 -21.73 8.82 -19.39
N THR A 176 -21.61 8.23 -20.58
CA THR A 176 -21.77 6.77 -20.78
C THR A 176 -20.49 6.03 -21.15
N ASP A 177 -19.44 6.73 -21.52
CA ASP A 177 -18.18 6.20 -22.05
C ASP A 177 -17.14 5.87 -20.95
N LYS A 178 -17.38 6.26 -19.69
CA LYS A 178 -16.45 6.07 -18.59
C LYS A 178 -16.55 4.69 -17.95
N ARG A 179 -15.38 4.06 -17.79
CA ARG A 179 -15.23 2.81 -17.03
C ARG A 179 -14.57 3.11 -15.68
N ILE A 180 -15.00 2.39 -14.65
CA ILE A 180 -14.47 2.52 -13.31
C ILE A 180 -13.86 1.18 -12.89
N LYS A 181 -12.58 1.21 -12.51
CA LYS A 181 -11.91 0.09 -11.86
C LYS A 181 -11.71 0.41 -10.39
N ARG A 182 -11.90 -0.57 -9.53
CA ARG A 182 -11.68 -0.47 -8.10
C ARG A 182 -10.88 -1.65 -7.59
N ILE A 183 -10.03 -1.40 -6.61
CA ILE A 183 -9.30 -2.40 -5.83
C ILE A 183 -9.39 -1.97 -4.37
N ALA A 184 -9.57 -2.92 -3.49
CA ALA A 184 -9.56 -2.69 -2.04
C ALA A 184 -8.69 -3.75 -1.36
N ASN A 185 -7.97 -3.32 -0.33
CA ASN A 185 -7.22 -4.19 0.58
C ASN A 185 -7.82 -4.09 1.98
N ASN A 186 -8.60 -5.10 2.37
CA ASN A 186 -9.29 -5.12 3.66
C ASN A 186 -8.33 -5.27 4.86
N TYR A 187 -7.15 -5.81 4.67
CA TYR A 187 -6.19 -6.01 5.77
C TYR A 187 -5.61 -4.69 6.27
N VAL A 188 -5.29 -3.78 5.35
CA VAL A 188 -4.73 -2.46 5.67
C VAL A 188 -5.71 -1.31 5.45
N GLY A 189 -6.93 -1.61 5.01
CA GLY A 189 -8.02 -0.65 4.87
C GLY A 189 -7.92 0.29 3.67
N THR A 190 -7.17 -0.06 2.62
CA THR A 190 -6.92 0.85 1.48
C THR A 190 -7.87 0.62 0.32
N CYS A 191 -8.19 1.70 -0.38
CA CYS A 191 -9.03 1.73 -1.58
C CYS A 191 -8.30 2.47 -2.71
N CYS A 192 -8.31 1.86 -3.89
CA CYS A 192 -7.84 2.44 -5.15
C CYS A 192 -8.99 2.45 -6.15
N ILE A 193 -9.36 3.62 -6.67
CA ILE A 193 -10.41 3.77 -7.67
C ILE A 193 -9.81 4.49 -8.88
N LYS A 194 -10.13 4.04 -10.09
CA LYS A 194 -9.67 4.67 -11.34
C LYS A 194 -10.79 4.77 -12.34
N ILE A 195 -10.89 5.94 -12.97
CA ILE A 195 -11.77 6.25 -14.10
C ILE A 195 -10.95 6.27 -15.40
N TYR A 196 -11.49 5.66 -16.44
CA TYR A 196 -10.87 5.59 -17.79
C TYR A 196 -11.70 6.36 -18.79
#